data_ea306170a948da874edcf9492f24735a
#
_entry.id   ea306170a948da874edcf9492f24735a
#
_cell.length_a   1.000
_cell.length_b   1.000
_cell.length_c   1.000
_cell.angle_alpha   90.00
_cell.angle_beta   90.00
_cell.angle_gamma   90.00
#
_symmetry.space_group_name_H-M   'P 1'
#
loop_
_entity.id
_entity.type
_entity.pdbx_description
1 polymer ?
#
loop_
_entity_poly.entity_id
_entity_poly.type
_entity_poly.pdbx_seq_one_letter_code
_entity_poly.pdbx_strand_id
1 'polypeptide(L)'
;MIPDKILNVFNRSIEMVCNNIACYCNDPISDFTRKRKLPVETLIHFIIQMQSKSLSSELCEYFNDIDSLPTASALCQQRDKLDISAFQRIMHLFVNAFDDYKTWKGYHVLACDGSDVNIAYDEKDEDTKRQ
;
A
#
# COMPACT_ATOMS: atom_id res chain seq x y z
N MET A 1 -21.05 11.98 -3.64
CA MET A 1 -20.81 12.21 -5.09
C MET A 1 -19.34 12.09 -5.48
N ILE A 2 -18.50 13.08 -5.24
CA ILE A 2 -17.04 12.97 -5.53
C ILE A 2 -16.35 11.88 -4.69
N PRO A 3 -16.62 11.77 -3.37
CA PRO A 3 -16.02 10.72 -2.54
C PRO A 3 -16.32 9.31 -3.03
N ASP A 4 -17.55 9.03 -3.47
CA ASP A 4 -17.92 7.68 -3.94
C ASP A 4 -17.21 7.32 -5.25
N LYS A 5 -17.05 8.29 -6.16
CA LYS A 5 -16.29 8.07 -7.40
C LYS A 5 -14.82 7.76 -7.10
N ILE A 6 -14.21 8.51 -6.18
CA ILE A 6 -12.82 8.31 -5.78
C ILE A 6 -12.64 6.92 -5.16
N LEU A 7 -13.50 6.56 -4.21
CA LEU A 7 -13.46 5.26 -3.54
C LEU A 7 -13.65 4.09 -4.52
N ASN A 8 -14.59 4.22 -5.44
CA ASN A 8 -14.83 3.20 -6.46
C ASN A 8 -13.62 3.02 -7.39
N VAL A 9 -12.98 4.11 -7.82
CA VAL A 9 -11.78 4.05 -8.66
C VAL A 9 -10.63 3.43 -7.88
N PHE A 10 -10.47 3.78 -6.61
CA PHE A 10 -9.45 3.22 -5.73
C PHE A 10 -9.61 1.70 -5.57
N ASN A 11 -10.80 1.25 -5.17
CA ASN A 11 -11.10 -0.18 -5.00
C ASN A 11 -10.91 -0.96 -6.30
N ARG A 12 -11.36 -0.40 -7.43
CA ARG A 12 -11.15 -1.02 -8.75
C ARG A 12 -9.68 -1.13 -9.12
N SER A 13 -8.86 -0.14 -8.79
CA SER A 13 -7.43 -0.18 -9.04
C SER A 13 -6.75 -1.30 -8.25
N ILE A 14 -7.15 -1.53 -7.00
CA ILE A 14 -6.68 -2.65 -6.19
C ILE A 14 -7.14 -3.97 -6.76
N GLU A 15 -8.42 -4.10 -7.11
CA GLU A 15 -8.99 -5.32 -7.70
C GLU A 15 -8.24 -5.73 -8.99
N MET A 16 -7.93 -4.78 -9.87
CA MET A 16 -7.18 -5.04 -11.10
C MET A 16 -5.78 -5.60 -10.84
N VAL A 17 -5.10 -5.13 -9.80
CA VAL A 17 -3.78 -5.65 -9.40
C VAL A 17 -3.94 -7.03 -8.76
N CYS A 18 -4.93 -7.23 -7.89
CA CYS A 18 -5.21 -8.52 -7.25
C CYS A 18 -5.55 -9.61 -8.27
N ASN A 19 -6.29 -9.30 -9.32
CA ASN A 19 -6.62 -10.23 -10.40
C ASN A 19 -5.40 -10.68 -11.22
N ASN A 20 -4.30 -9.91 -11.15
CA ASN A 20 -3.03 -10.19 -11.82
C ASN A 20 -1.88 -10.33 -10.82
N ILE A 21 -2.15 -10.81 -9.62
CA ILE A 21 -1.19 -10.80 -8.51
C ILE A 21 0.10 -11.57 -8.81
N ALA A 22 0.07 -12.56 -9.68
CA ALA A 22 1.25 -13.29 -10.13
C ALA A 22 2.34 -12.38 -10.75
N CYS A 23 1.94 -11.23 -11.29
CA CYS A 23 2.88 -10.23 -11.84
C CYS A 23 3.50 -9.33 -10.75
N TYR A 24 2.98 -9.38 -9.52
CA TYR A 24 3.30 -8.45 -8.43
C TYR A 24 3.67 -9.17 -7.14
N CYS A 25 4.12 -10.42 -7.21
CA CYS A 25 4.60 -11.19 -6.08
C CYS A 25 5.97 -11.82 -6.38
N ASN A 26 6.69 -12.18 -5.33
CA ASN A 26 8.05 -12.69 -5.46
C ASN A 26 8.11 -14.07 -6.12
N ASP A 27 7.16 -14.94 -5.82
CA ASP A 27 7.01 -16.26 -6.45
C ASP A 27 5.60 -16.44 -7.04
N PRO A 28 5.47 -16.22 -8.37
CA PRO A 28 4.17 -16.35 -9.07
C PRO A 28 3.50 -17.72 -8.95
N ILE A 29 4.27 -18.77 -8.67
CA ILE A 29 3.76 -20.14 -8.62
C ILE A 29 3.17 -20.47 -7.25
N SER A 30 3.78 -19.95 -6.17
CA SER A 30 3.42 -20.34 -4.80
C SER A 30 2.72 -19.24 -4.01
N ASP A 31 3.02 -17.96 -4.32
CA ASP A 31 2.51 -16.85 -3.55
C ASP A 31 1.05 -16.53 -3.89
N PHE A 32 0.27 -16.28 -2.84
CA PHE A 32 -1.16 -15.94 -2.94
C PHE A 32 -2.06 -16.95 -3.68
N THR A 33 -1.56 -18.16 -3.93
CA THR A 33 -2.32 -19.22 -4.63
C THR A 33 -3.33 -19.92 -3.73
N ARG A 34 -3.13 -19.89 -2.41
CA ARG A 34 -4.00 -20.55 -1.43
C ARG A 34 -4.91 -19.55 -0.75
N LYS A 35 -6.18 -19.91 -0.57
CA LYS A 35 -7.13 -19.16 0.23
C LYS A 35 -6.69 -19.19 1.71
N ARG A 36 -6.26 -18.06 2.25
CA ARG A 36 -5.80 -17.89 3.64
C ARG A 36 -6.67 -16.88 4.38
N LYS A 37 -6.50 -16.79 5.72
CA LYS A 37 -7.20 -15.79 6.57
C LYS A 37 -6.90 -14.35 6.13
N LEU A 38 -5.74 -14.09 5.52
CA LEU A 38 -5.35 -12.78 5.00
C LEU A 38 -5.21 -12.84 3.48
N PRO A 39 -6.30 -12.58 2.73
CA PRO A 39 -6.25 -12.44 1.27
C PRO A 39 -5.38 -11.26 0.85
N VAL A 40 -4.78 -11.31 -0.34
CA VAL A 40 -3.91 -10.24 -0.84
C VAL A 40 -4.63 -8.89 -0.95
N GLU A 41 -5.88 -8.87 -1.32
CA GLU A 41 -6.69 -7.65 -1.37
C GLU A 41 -6.81 -7.00 0.00
N THR A 42 -7.14 -7.79 1.04
CA THR A 42 -7.20 -7.32 2.43
C THR A 42 -5.84 -6.84 2.92
N LEU A 43 -4.76 -7.54 2.55
CA LEU A 43 -3.38 -7.14 2.86
C LEU A 43 -3.04 -5.77 2.28
N ILE A 44 -3.35 -5.54 0.99
CA ILE A 44 -3.09 -4.28 0.31
C ILE A 44 -3.91 -3.15 0.96
N HIS A 45 -5.20 -3.35 1.20
CA HIS A 45 -6.04 -2.37 1.89
C HIS A 45 -5.51 -2.04 3.28
N PHE A 46 -5.12 -3.05 4.06
CA PHE A 46 -4.53 -2.86 5.38
C PHE A 46 -3.27 -2.01 5.32
N ILE A 47 -2.32 -2.35 4.42
CA ILE A 47 -1.05 -1.61 4.29
C ILE A 47 -1.30 -0.14 3.92
N ILE A 48 -2.21 0.13 3.00
CA ILE A 48 -2.52 1.51 2.58
C ILE A 48 -3.20 2.31 3.70
N GLN A 49 -3.96 1.66 4.57
CA GLN A 49 -4.69 2.31 5.66
C GLN A 49 -3.89 2.41 6.96
N MET A 50 -2.72 1.77 7.06
CA MET A 50 -1.87 1.85 8.24
C MET A 50 -1.52 3.30 8.58
N GLN A 51 -1.54 3.58 9.87
CA GLN A 51 -1.15 4.86 10.45
C GLN A 51 0.20 4.72 11.19
N SER A 52 0.42 5.52 12.20
CA SER A 52 1.68 5.57 12.96
C SER A 52 1.64 4.77 14.28
N LYS A 53 0.72 3.82 14.42
CA LYS A 53 0.56 3.00 15.64
C LYS A 53 1.43 1.75 15.57
N SER A 54 1.50 0.99 16.67
CA SER A 54 2.13 -0.32 16.66
C SER A 54 1.37 -1.28 15.74
N LEU A 55 2.07 -2.22 15.09
CA LEU A 55 1.45 -3.18 14.18
C LEU A 55 0.30 -3.95 14.82
N SER A 56 0.45 -4.33 16.09
CA SER A 56 -0.61 -5.04 16.83
C SER A 56 -1.84 -4.17 17.02
N SER A 57 -1.67 -2.87 17.31
CA SER A 57 -2.79 -1.93 17.46
C SER A 57 -3.50 -1.69 16.12
N GLU A 58 -2.74 -1.53 15.04
CA GLU A 58 -3.27 -1.39 13.68
C GLU A 58 -4.11 -2.61 13.28
N LEU A 59 -3.61 -3.82 13.56
CA LEU A 59 -4.33 -5.06 13.29
C LEU A 59 -5.64 -5.15 14.07
N CYS A 60 -5.61 -4.84 15.38
CA CYS A 60 -6.81 -4.87 16.21
C CYS A 60 -7.87 -3.86 15.77
N GLU A 61 -7.46 -2.71 15.28
CA GLU A 61 -8.40 -1.69 14.79
C GLU A 61 -9.00 -2.03 13.43
N TYR A 62 -8.20 -2.63 12.55
CA TYR A 62 -8.66 -3.00 11.22
C TYR A 62 -9.58 -4.22 11.23
N PHE A 63 -9.18 -5.26 11.98
CA PHE A 63 -9.95 -6.50 12.13
C PHE A 63 -10.78 -6.43 13.41
N ASN A 64 -12.04 -6.06 13.29
CA ASN A 64 -12.96 -5.96 14.44
C ASN A 64 -13.36 -7.30 15.06
N ASP A 65 -13.03 -8.41 14.40
CA ASP A 65 -13.36 -9.77 14.84
C ASP A 65 -12.08 -10.54 15.20
N ILE A 66 -12.04 -11.05 16.44
CA ILE A 66 -10.89 -11.80 16.97
C ILE A 66 -10.62 -13.07 16.16
N ASP A 67 -11.67 -13.73 15.63
CA ASP A 67 -11.51 -14.95 14.85
C ASP A 67 -10.87 -14.74 13.49
N SER A 68 -11.02 -13.54 12.93
CA SER A 68 -10.40 -13.14 11.66
C SER A 68 -9.05 -12.44 11.83
N LEU A 69 -8.65 -12.07 13.04
CA LEU A 69 -7.44 -11.35 13.35
C LEU A 69 -6.19 -12.18 12.99
N PRO A 70 -5.36 -11.72 12.04
CA PRO A 70 -4.08 -12.34 11.77
C PRO A 70 -3.06 -11.96 12.84
N THR A 71 -2.06 -12.80 13.07
CA THR A 71 -0.91 -12.42 13.89
C THR A 71 0.00 -11.44 13.15
N ALA A 72 0.74 -10.60 13.89
CA ALA A 72 1.74 -9.71 13.31
C ALA A 72 2.77 -10.48 12.45
N SER A 73 3.19 -11.67 12.90
CA SER A 73 4.09 -12.54 12.14
C SER A 73 3.45 -13.00 10.82
N ALA A 74 2.18 -13.40 10.83
CA ALA A 74 1.48 -13.81 9.61
C ALA A 74 1.34 -12.66 8.62
N LEU A 75 1.07 -11.44 9.10
CA LEU A 75 1.03 -10.25 8.26
C LEU A 75 2.40 -9.98 7.61
N CYS A 76 3.48 -9.98 8.40
CA CYS A 76 4.83 -9.76 7.88
C CYS A 76 5.19 -10.79 6.80
N GLN A 77 4.92 -12.08 7.05
CA GLN A 77 5.15 -13.14 6.07
C GLN A 77 4.36 -12.97 4.77
N GLN A 78 3.12 -12.48 4.84
CA GLN A 78 2.34 -12.21 3.64
C GLN A 78 2.82 -10.94 2.93
N ARG A 79 3.16 -9.89 3.67
CA ARG A 79 3.72 -8.65 3.11
C ARG A 79 5.01 -8.91 2.35
N ASP A 80 5.89 -9.74 2.88
CA ASP A 80 7.19 -10.06 2.28
C ASP A 80 7.08 -10.79 0.93
N LYS A 81 5.92 -11.34 0.60
CA LYS A 81 5.64 -11.96 -0.70
C LYS A 81 5.23 -10.93 -1.77
N LEU A 82 4.73 -9.79 -1.34
CA LEU A 82 4.21 -8.76 -2.23
C LEU A 82 5.35 -7.87 -2.75
N ASP A 83 5.44 -7.75 -4.06
CA ASP A 83 6.39 -6.84 -4.69
C ASP A 83 5.89 -5.39 -4.61
N ILE A 84 6.81 -4.45 -4.45
CA ILE A 84 6.50 -3.01 -4.37
C ILE A 84 5.82 -2.48 -5.63
N SER A 85 6.05 -3.11 -6.77
CA SER A 85 5.43 -2.75 -8.05
C SER A 85 3.91 -2.87 -8.03
N ALA A 86 3.33 -3.67 -7.12
CA ALA A 86 1.89 -3.71 -6.88
C ALA A 86 1.34 -2.33 -6.51
N PHE A 87 1.97 -1.65 -5.56
CA PHE A 87 1.57 -0.31 -5.10
C PHE A 87 1.81 0.75 -6.16
N GLN A 88 2.92 0.68 -6.89
CA GLN A 88 3.18 1.57 -8.02
C GLN A 88 2.08 1.42 -9.09
N ARG A 89 1.69 0.19 -9.40
CA ARG A 89 0.63 -0.08 -10.38
C ARG A 89 -0.73 0.43 -9.91
N ILE A 90 -1.10 0.22 -8.65
CA ILE A 90 -2.34 0.75 -8.06
C ILE A 90 -2.36 2.28 -8.18
N MET A 91 -1.27 2.95 -7.82
CA MET A 91 -1.15 4.40 -7.92
C MET A 91 -1.33 4.89 -9.36
N HIS A 92 -0.65 4.24 -10.33
CA HIS A 92 -0.79 4.59 -11.74
C HIS A 92 -2.22 4.40 -12.26
N LEU A 93 -2.86 3.29 -11.92
CA LEU A 93 -4.25 3.02 -12.30
C LEU A 93 -5.21 4.04 -11.70
N PHE A 94 -5.00 4.36 -10.42
CA PHE A 94 -5.81 5.35 -9.71
C PHE A 94 -5.68 6.74 -10.32
N VAL A 95 -4.46 7.22 -10.51
CA VAL A 95 -4.19 8.56 -11.05
C VAL A 95 -4.71 8.68 -12.48
N ASN A 96 -4.43 7.69 -13.34
CA ASN A 96 -4.84 7.72 -14.74
C ASN A 96 -6.35 7.58 -14.97
N ALA A 97 -7.11 7.19 -13.94
CA ALA A 97 -8.57 7.13 -14.04
C ALA A 97 -9.26 8.49 -13.94
N PHE A 98 -8.51 9.55 -13.65
CA PHE A 98 -9.03 10.92 -13.55
C PHE A 98 -8.44 11.76 -14.68
N ASP A 99 -9.27 12.06 -15.69
CA ASP A 99 -8.86 12.89 -16.83
C ASP A 99 -9.03 14.41 -16.57
N ASP A 100 -9.75 14.78 -15.49
CA ASP A 100 -10.12 16.17 -15.17
C ASP A 100 -9.07 16.89 -14.29
N TYR A 101 -7.77 16.77 -14.63
CA TYR A 101 -6.75 17.56 -13.96
C TYR A 101 -6.85 19.03 -14.39
N LYS A 102 -6.98 19.92 -13.40
CA LYS A 102 -6.82 21.35 -13.65
C LYS A 102 -5.37 21.60 -14.04
N THR A 103 -5.18 22.08 -15.27
CA THR A 103 -3.86 22.46 -15.75
C THR A 103 -3.65 23.96 -15.60
N TRP A 104 -2.43 24.37 -15.30
CA TRP A 104 -2.02 25.76 -15.37
C TRP A 104 -1.19 25.98 -16.65
N LYS A 105 -1.70 26.79 -17.56
CA LYS A 105 -1.09 27.03 -18.89
C LYS A 105 -0.72 25.74 -19.66
N GLY A 106 -1.56 24.69 -19.52
CA GLY A 106 -1.33 23.39 -20.17
C GLY A 106 -0.40 22.44 -19.43
N TYR A 107 0.14 22.83 -18.27
CA TYR A 107 1.01 21.99 -17.44
C TYR A 107 0.28 21.42 -16.24
N HIS A 108 0.57 20.16 -15.89
CA HIS A 108 0.14 19.58 -14.63
C HIS A 108 0.98 20.16 -13.49
N VAL A 109 0.31 20.74 -12.50
CA VAL A 109 0.98 21.26 -11.31
C VAL A 109 1.01 20.15 -10.25
N LEU A 110 2.20 19.72 -9.87
CA LEU A 110 2.42 18.75 -8.80
C LEU A 110 2.96 19.48 -7.58
N ALA A 111 2.31 19.25 -6.43
CA ALA A 111 2.85 19.65 -5.15
C ALA A 111 3.58 18.44 -4.54
N CYS A 112 4.85 18.61 -4.20
CA CYS A 112 5.62 17.62 -3.47
C CYS A 112 5.94 18.20 -2.10
N ASP A 113 5.50 17.52 -1.04
CA ASP A 113 5.83 17.88 0.33
C ASP A 113 7.01 17.03 0.81
N GLY A 114 7.96 17.65 1.50
CA GLY A 114 9.09 16.98 2.11
C GLY A 114 8.73 16.54 3.52
N SER A 115 8.90 15.25 3.82
CA SER A 115 8.80 14.73 5.18
C SER A 115 10.19 14.48 5.73
N ASP A 116 10.51 15.08 6.87
CA ASP A 116 11.73 14.78 7.59
C ASP A 116 11.52 13.51 8.43
N VAL A 117 12.36 12.51 8.20
CA VAL A 117 12.41 11.30 9.01
C VAL A 117 13.62 11.42 9.94
N ASN A 118 13.37 11.46 11.25
CA ASN A 118 14.43 11.40 12.23
C ASN A 118 15.05 10.01 12.24
N ILE A 119 16.25 9.90 11.69
CA ILE A 119 17.04 8.66 11.70
C ILE A 119 18.04 8.75 12.85
N ALA A 120 18.21 7.65 13.60
CA ALA A 120 19.25 7.59 14.62
C ALA A 120 20.62 7.82 13.98
N TYR A 121 21.43 8.69 14.60
CA TYR A 121 22.80 8.96 14.14
C TYR A 121 23.66 7.71 14.20
N ASP A 122 24.26 7.34 13.08
CA ASP A 122 25.26 6.26 13.00
C ASP A 122 26.58 6.85 12.47
N GLU A 123 27.64 6.77 13.28
CA GLU A 123 28.98 7.28 12.90
C GLU A 123 29.55 6.61 11.64
N LYS A 124 29.08 5.41 11.29
CA LYS A 124 29.54 4.64 10.14
C LYS A 124 28.78 4.96 8.86
N ASP A 125 27.64 5.60 8.99
CA ASP A 125 26.79 5.97 7.85
C ASP A 125 27.00 7.44 7.50
N GLU A 126 27.51 7.69 6.28
CA GLU A 126 27.77 9.04 5.81
C GLU A 126 26.49 9.85 5.54
N ASP A 127 25.39 9.19 5.26
CA ASP A 127 24.11 9.85 4.98
C ASP A 127 23.48 10.43 6.26
N THR A 128 23.76 9.87 7.44
CA THR A 128 23.32 10.40 8.73
C THR A 128 24.16 11.56 9.26
N LYS A 129 25.33 11.83 8.65
CA LYS A 129 26.23 12.93 9.02
C LYS A 129 25.82 14.31 8.48
N ARG A 130 24.82 14.36 7.59
CA ARG A 130 24.42 15.58 6.88
C ARG A 130 23.20 16.30 7.48
N GLN A 131 22.79 15.91 8.69
CA GLN A 131 21.70 16.57 9.41
C GLN A 131 22.23 17.67 10.33
#